data_2ccd8dea83ed3bc69caf1b2c385fc297
#
_entry.id   2ccd8dea83ed3bc69caf1b2c385fc297
#
_cell.length_a   1.000
_cell.length_b   1.000
_cell.length_c   1.000
_cell.angle_alpha   90.00
_cell.angle_beta   90.00
_cell.angle_gamma   90.00
#
_symmetry.space_group_name_H-M   'P 1'
#
loop_
_entity.id
_entity.type
_entity.pdbx_description
1 polymer ?
#
loop_
_entity_poly.entity_id
_entity_poly.type
_entity_poly.pdbx_seq_one_letter_code
_entity_poly.pdbx_strand_id
1 'polypeptide(L)'
;SYGKNLDKKGNVVEKGVQKRYPVLYLQHGWGEDETAWSNQGHENLIMDNMIAAGEVQPFIIVNTYGMCNDIVFGHINEFDAKDFETVLVDELIPYIDANFRTKADKWNRAMAGLSMGGFTTSLITLRRTEAFGYYGLLSGGSYTPDAIKDPKQVKHIFISCGSKENPESVEKSVADLNAAGIKATSYVSPGTAHEFLTWRRALKEMAPLLFK
;
A
#
# COMPACT_ATOMS: atom_id res chain seq x y z
N SER A 1 23.89 -0.54 4.87
CA SER A 1 24.33 0.19 3.67
C SER A 1 23.57 -0.30 2.46
N TYR A 2 22.54 0.39 2.09
CA TYR A 2 21.79 0.15 0.86
C TYR A 2 22.71 0.40 -0.34
N GLY A 3 23.12 -0.65 -1.06
CA GLY A 3 23.86 -0.48 -2.31
C GLY A 3 24.98 -1.46 -2.60
N LYS A 4 25.41 -2.26 -1.65
CA LYS A 4 26.51 -3.22 -1.86
C LYS A 4 26.09 -4.60 -1.38
N ASN A 5 26.31 -5.63 -2.20
CA ASN A 5 26.23 -7.01 -1.70
C ASN A 5 27.44 -7.21 -0.76
N LEU A 6 27.18 -7.41 0.50
CA LEU A 6 28.19 -7.66 1.50
C LEU A 6 28.16 -9.13 1.93
N ASP A 7 29.32 -9.73 2.14
CA ASP A 7 29.40 -11.04 2.79
C ASP A 7 29.11 -10.91 4.31
N LYS A 8 29.11 -12.05 5.03
CA LYS A 8 28.89 -12.07 6.48
C LYS A 8 29.93 -11.28 7.30
N LYS A 9 31.01 -10.86 6.68
CA LYS A 9 32.11 -10.06 7.28
C LYS A 9 32.04 -8.59 6.87
N GLY A 10 31.03 -8.20 6.06
CA GLY A 10 30.88 -6.83 5.59
C GLY A 10 31.72 -6.47 4.37
N ASN A 11 32.34 -7.42 3.69
CA ASN A 11 33.10 -7.16 2.47
C ASN A 11 32.17 -7.11 1.25
N VAL A 12 32.48 -6.24 0.28
CA VAL A 12 31.77 -6.18 -1.01
C VAL A 12 32.04 -7.46 -1.80
N VAL A 13 31.02 -8.28 -2.02
CA VAL A 13 31.16 -9.63 -2.59
C VAL A 13 31.08 -9.66 -4.11
N GLU A 14 30.50 -8.63 -4.76
CA GLU A 14 30.38 -8.60 -6.22
C GLU A 14 30.30 -7.19 -6.82
N LYS A 15 30.98 -7.00 -7.93
CA LYS A 15 30.61 -6.05 -8.99
C LYS A 15 29.56 -6.75 -9.89
N GLY A 16 28.41 -7.11 -9.33
CA GLY A 16 27.37 -7.84 -10.05
C GLY A 16 26.04 -7.10 -10.06
N VAL A 17 25.06 -7.67 -10.73
CA VAL A 17 23.68 -7.15 -10.83
C VAL A 17 23.15 -6.85 -9.44
N GLN A 18 22.94 -5.59 -9.12
CA GLN A 18 22.40 -5.17 -7.83
C GLN A 18 20.96 -5.73 -7.66
N LYS A 19 20.70 -6.39 -6.53
CA LYS A 19 19.37 -6.88 -6.20
C LYS A 19 18.36 -5.73 -6.23
N ARG A 20 17.27 -5.89 -6.96
CA ARG A 20 16.16 -4.93 -7.05
C ARG A 20 14.98 -5.42 -6.23
N TYR A 21 14.17 -4.50 -5.76
CA TYR A 21 13.10 -4.75 -4.82
C TYR A 21 11.74 -4.26 -5.34
N PRO A 22 10.65 -4.95 -5.02
CA PRO A 22 9.30 -4.40 -5.20
C PRO A 22 9.11 -3.13 -4.36
N VAL A 23 8.06 -2.37 -4.66
CA VAL A 23 7.77 -1.09 -3.99
C VAL A 23 6.33 -1.04 -3.53
N LEU A 24 6.12 -0.69 -2.26
CA LEU A 24 4.83 -0.31 -1.69
C LEU A 24 4.79 1.22 -1.51
N TYR A 25 3.86 1.88 -2.19
CA TYR A 25 3.50 3.28 -1.92
C TYR A 25 2.41 3.28 -0.85
N LEU A 26 2.72 3.87 0.31
CA LEU A 26 1.90 3.77 1.51
C LEU A 26 1.42 5.16 1.94
N GLN A 27 0.10 5.38 1.86
CA GLN A 27 -0.54 6.67 2.11
C GLN A 27 -1.12 6.74 3.53
N HIS A 28 -0.93 7.89 4.17
CA HIS A 28 -1.50 8.23 5.47
C HIS A 28 -2.98 8.66 5.39
N GLY A 29 -3.59 9.01 6.53
CA GLY A 29 -4.96 9.46 6.66
C GLY A 29 -5.12 10.98 6.62
N TRP A 30 -6.36 11.42 6.82
CA TRP A 30 -6.69 12.84 6.85
C TRP A 30 -6.01 13.57 8.03
N GLY A 31 -5.39 14.71 7.73
CA GLY A 31 -4.71 15.54 8.74
C GLY A 31 -3.37 15.00 9.24
N GLU A 32 -2.86 13.95 8.62
CA GLU A 32 -1.54 13.38 8.87
C GLU A 32 -0.54 13.79 7.78
N ASP A 33 0.67 13.26 7.84
CA ASP A 33 1.75 13.49 6.88
C ASP A 33 2.53 12.20 6.57
N GLU A 34 3.57 12.29 5.76
CA GLU A 34 4.42 11.18 5.35
C GLU A 34 5.14 10.47 6.51
N THR A 35 5.17 11.08 7.70
CA THR A 35 5.80 10.50 8.89
C THR A 35 4.84 9.66 9.73
N ALA A 36 3.53 9.71 9.46
CA ALA A 36 2.52 9.05 10.30
C ALA A 36 2.72 7.53 10.40
N TRP A 37 3.03 6.88 9.28
CA TRP A 37 3.30 5.44 9.28
C TRP A 37 4.54 5.08 10.09
N SER A 38 5.59 5.87 10.03
CA SER A 38 6.82 5.65 10.82
C SER A 38 6.60 5.94 12.30
N ASN A 39 5.99 7.08 12.64
CA ASN A 39 5.86 7.55 14.02
C ASN A 39 4.74 6.84 14.79
N GLN A 40 3.61 6.57 14.15
CA GLN A 40 2.44 5.95 14.77
C GLN A 40 2.20 4.52 14.26
N GLY A 41 2.45 4.27 12.97
CA GLY A 41 2.30 2.95 12.34
C GLY A 41 3.41 1.97 12.69
N HIS A 42 4.62 2.46 12.94
CA HIS A 42 5.83 1.66 13.18
C HIS A 42 6.08 0.63 12.07
N GLU A 43 5.77 1.00 10.82
CA GLU A 43 5.87 0.11 9.67
C GLU A 43 7.28 -0.45 9.47
N ASN A 44 8.29 0.36 9.76
CA ASN A 44 9.69 -0.03 9.70
C ASN A 44 10.00 -1.20 10.66
N LEU A 45 9.54 -1.12 11.91
CA LEU A 45 9.75 -2.18 12.91
C LEU A 45 8.96 -3.44 12.58
N ILE A 46 7.71 -3.28 12.09
CA ILE A 46 6.88 -4.41 11.66
C ILE A 46 7.59 -5.13 10.51
N MET A 47 8.05 -4.40 9.50
CA MET A 47 8.69 -4.98 8.32
C MET A 47 10.04 -5.60 8.64
N ASP A 48 10.88 -4.97 9.47
CA ASP A 48 12.17 -5.54 9.88
C ASP A 48 11.98 -6.88 10.60
N ASN A 49 11.00 -6.98 11.50
CA ASN A 49 10.69 -8.22 12.20
C ASN A 49 10.18 -9.30 11.25
N MET A 50 9.26 -8.97 10.34
CA MET A 50 8.71 -9.93 9.38
C MET A 50 9.76 -10.41 8.37
N ILE A 51 10.65 -9.53 7.91
CA ILE A 51 11.77 -9.89 7.03
C ILE A 51 12.76 -10.81 7.78
N ALA A 52 13.09 -10.48 9.03
CA ALA A 52 13.99 -11.29 9.86
C ALA A 52 13.41 -12.68 10.15
N ALA A 53 12.09 -12.78 10.33
CA ALA A 53 11.37 -14.05 10.51
C ALA A 53 11.19 -14.85 9.20
N GLY A 54 11.51 -14.27 8.05
CA GLY A 54 11.31 -14.90 6.74
C GLY A 54 9.85 -14.95 6.28
N GLU A 55 8.97 -14.18 6.91
CA GLU A 55 7.54 -14.14 6.59
C GLU A 55 7.25 -13.33 5.30
N VAL A 56 8.11 -12.36 5.00
CA VAL A 56 8.01 -11.52 3.80
C VAL A 56 9.36 -11.36 3.10
N GLN A 57 9.34 -11.21 1.78
CA GLN A 57 10.52 -10.77 1.06
C GLN A 57 10.76 -9.27 1.28
N PRO A 58 12.02 -8.80 1.29
CA PRO A 58 12.30 -7.37 1.38
C PRO A 58 11.69 -6.59 0.22
N PHE A 59 11.06 -5.47 0.51
CA PHE A 59 10.57 -4.48 -0.45
C PHE A 59 10.78 -3.06 0.07
N ILE A 60 10.73 -2.08 -0.81
CA ILE A 60 10.86 -0.66 -0.47
C ILE A 60 9.47 -0.15 -0.09
N ILE A 61 9.37 0.65 0.98
CA ILE A 61 8.18 1.44 1.30
C ILE A 61 8.48 2.90 0.97
N VAL A 62 7.55 3.53 0.27
CA VAL A 62 7.55 4.96 0.01
C VAL A 62 6.35 5.55 0.71
N ASN A 63 6.58 6.22 1.83
CA ASN A 63 5.53 6.99 2.52
C ASN A 63 5.31 8.29 1.76
N THR A 64 4.09 8.50 1.31
CA THR A 64 3.73 9.65 0.46
C THR A 64 2.98 10.69 1.27
N TYR A 65 3.16 11.98 0.96
CA TYR A 65 2.41 13.04 1.61
C TYR A 65 0.96 13.13 1.09
N GLY A 66 0.75 13.06 -0.21
CA GLY A 66 -0.57 12.94 -0.83
C GLY A 66 -1.54 14.11 -0.71
N MET A 67 -1.16 15.16 0.00
CA MET A 67 -1.99 16.35 0.24
C MET A 67 -1.51 17.49 -0.66
N CYS A 68 -1.75 17.33 -1.97
CA CYS A 68 -1.27 18.29 -2.99
C CYS A 68 -2.18 19.52 -3.18
N ASN A 69 -3.38 19.51 -2.58
CA ASN A 69 -4.38 20.55 -2.76
C ASN A 69 -4.48 21.42 -1.50
N ASP A 70 -5.05 22.60 -1.64
CA ASP A 70 -5.46 23.41 -0.50
C ASP A 70 -6.51 22.66 0.33
N ILE A 71 -6.13 22.29 1.55
CA ILE A 71 -6.99 21.52 2.42
C ILE A 71 -7.73 22.47 3.34
N VAL A 72 -9.06 22.45 3.24
CA VAL A 72 -9.93 23.18 4.17
C VAL A 72 -10.48 22.15 5.17
N PHE A 73 -10.10 22.27 6.44
CA PHE A 73 -10.64 21.44 7.50
C PHE A 73 -12.16 21.50 7.52
N GLY A 74 -12.81 20.32 7.57
CA GLY A 74 -14.26 20.19 7.48
C GLY A 74 -14.79 19.91 6.07
N HIS A 75 -13.98 20.06 5.05
CA HIS A 75 -14.37 19.84 3.64
C HIS A 75 -13.80 18.55 3.04
N ILE A 76 -13.73 17.48 3.83
CA ILE A 76 -13.21 16.18 3.37
C ILE A 76 -13.96 15.63 2.14
N ASN A 77 -15.24 15.97 1.98
CA ASN A 77 -16.06 15.54 0.85
C ASN A 77 -15.68 16.23 -0.48
N GLU A 78 -14.91 17.33 -0.41
CA GLU A 78 -14.40 18.07 -1.57
C GLU A 78 -13.01 17.59 -1.97
N PHE A 79 -12.40 16.71 -1.21
CA PHE A 79 -11.07 16.18 -1.50
C PHE A 79 -11.09 15.36 -2.81
N ASP A 80 -10.27 15.77 -3.76
CA ASP A 80 -10.00 15.06 -5.01
C ASP A 80 -8.54 14.58 -5.03
N ALA A 81 -8.34 13.30 -5.33
CA ALA A 81 -7.02 12.70 -5.44
C ALA A 81 -6.30 13.02 -6.76
N LYS A 82 -6.88 13.82 -7.66
CA LYS A 82 -6.40 14.00 -9.04
C LYS A 82 -5.00 14.63 -9.11
N ASP A 83 -4.74 15.65 -8.31
CA ASP A 83 -3.42 16.28 -8.32
C ASP A 83 -2.37 15.35 -7.75
N PHE A 84 -2.70 14.65 -6.66
CA PHE A 84 -1.81 13.64 -6.11
C PHE A 84 -1.62 12.45 -7.06
N GLU A 85 -2.64 12.05 -7.80
CA GLU A 85 -2.52 11.02 -8.85
C GLU A 85 -1.42 11.38 -9.85
N THR A 86 -1.42 12.62 -10.34
CA THR A 86 -0.39 13.14 -11.25
C THR A 86 0.98 13.12 -10.60
N VAL A 87 1.12 13.70 -9.41
CA VAL A 87 2.40 13.71 -8.67
C VAL A 87 2.90 12.28 -8.41
N LEU A 88 2.03 11.38 -7.95
CA LEU A 88 2.43 10.01 -7.62
C LEU A 88 2.87 9.23 -8.87
N VAL A 89 2.05 9.24 -9.92
CA VAL A 89 2.25 8.32 -11.04
C VAL A 89 3.18 8.88 -12.10
N ASP A 90 3.10 10.18 -12.37
CA ASP A 90 3.84 10.79 -13.47
C ASP A 90 5.18 11.42 -13.03
N GLU A 91 5.38 11.64 -11.71
CA GLU A 91 6.60 12.26 -11.18
C GLU A 91 7.31 11.36 -10.16
N LEU A 92 6.63 10.97 -9.06
CA LEU A 92 7.28 10.26 -7.94
C LEU A 92 7.67 8.82 -8.31
N ILE A 93 6.82 8.06 -8.97
CA ILE A 93 7.15 6.70 -9.41
C ILE A 93 8.37 6.70 -10.35
N PRO A 94 8.44 7.52 -11.41
CA PRO A 94 9.63 7.63 -12.25
C PRO A 94 10.88 8.05 -11.47
N TYR A 95 10.75 8.99 -10.53
CA TYR A 95 11.88 9.42 -9.68
C TYR A 95 12.40 8.28 -8.81
N ILE A 96 11.52 7.53 -8.14
CA ILE A 96 11.88 6.39 -7.30
C ILE A 96 12.53 5.28 -8.14
N ASP A 97 11.99 4.98 -9.31
CA ASP A 97 12.53 3.95 -10.20
C ASP A 97 13.91 4.33 -10.78
N ALA A 98 14.16 5.61 -11.00
CA ALA A 98 15.44 6.12 -11.49
C ALA A 98 16.53 6.16 -10.41
N ASN A 99 16.17 6.42 -9.15
CA ASN A 99 17.13 6.70 -8.08
C ASN A 99 17.30 5.55 -7.07
N PHE A 100 16.39 4.59 -7.04
CA PHE A 100 16.43 3.45 -6.13
C PHE A 100 16.42 2.12 -6.87
N ARG A 101 16.81 1.05 -6.19
CA ARG A 101 16.90 -0.29 -6.78
C ARG A 101 15.53 -0.97 -6.84
N THR A 102 14.64 -0.42 -7.60
CA THR A 102 13.28 -0.94 -7.77
C THR A 102 13.19 -1.96 -8.90
N LYS A 103 12.21 -2.86 -8.80
CA LYS A 103 11.66 -3.59 -9.95
C LYS A 103 10.58 -2.70 -10.56
N ALA A 104 10.92 -2.01 -11.65
CA ALA A 104 10.16 -0.90 -12.23
C ALA A 104 9.00 -1.37 -13.12
N ASP A 105 8.16 -2.28 -12.62
CA ASP A 105 6.96 -2.73 -13.31
C ASP A 105 5.75 -2.82 -12.35
N LYS A 106 4.54 -2.78 -12.89
CA LYS A 106 3.31 -2.77 -12.10
C LYS A 106 3.13 -4.02 -11.20
N TRP A 107 3.66 -5.18 -11.62
CA TRP A 107 3.55 -6.44 -10.88
C TRP A 107 4.45 -6.51 -9.65
N ASN A 108 5.39 -5.58 -9.58
CA ASN A 108 6.26 -5.35 -8.44
C ASN A 108 5.95 -4.01 -7.75
N ARG A 109 4.76 -3.44 -7.99
CA ARG A 109 4.34 -2.18 -7.40
C ARG A 109 2.98 -2.33 -6.74
N ALA A 110 2.88 -1.89 -5.47
CA ALA A 110 1.67 -1.87 -4.67
C ALA A 110 1.33 -0.44 -4.25
N MET A 111 0.06 -0.15 -4.11
CA MET A 111 -0.43 1.06 -3.43
C MET A 111 -1.38 0.65 -2.32
N ALA A 112 -1.18 1.22 -1.13
CA ALA A 112 -2.06 1.02 0.01
C ALA A 112 -2.17 2.31 0.82
N GLY A 113 -3.22 2.42 1.64
CA GLY A 113 -3.36 3.54 2.55
C GLY A 113 -4.43 3.31 3.61
N LEU A 114 -4.32 4.10 4.66
CA LEU A 114 -5.27 4.09 5.76
C LEU A 114 -6.29 5.24 5.62
N SER A 115 -7.54 5.03 6.00
CA SER A 115 -8.58 6.07 6.04
C SER A 115 -8.69 6.81 4.69
N MET A 116 -8.45 8.12 4.65
CA MET A 116 -8.36 8.91 3.41
C MET A 116 -7.36 8.29 2.42
N GLY A 117 -6.22 7.78 2.89
CA GLY A 117 -5.24 7.10 2.04
C GLY A 117 -5.78 5.84 1.38
N GLY A 118 -6.67 5.10 2.03
CA GLY A 118 -7.40 3.99 1.43
C GLY A 118 -8.35 4.47 0.33
N PHE A 119 -9.11 5.53 0.59
CA PHE A 119 -9.98 6.16 -0.41
C PHE A 119 -9.17 6.66 -1.62
N THR A 120 -8.06 7.38 -1.38
CA THR A 120 -7.13 7.82 -2.43
C THR A 120 -6.57 6.66 -3.23
N THR A 121 -6.17 5.58 -2.53
CA THR A 121 -5.72 4.33 -3.19
C THR A 121 -6.78 3.79 -4.13
N SER A 122 -8.05 3.73 -3.70
CA SER A 122 -9.13 3.21 -4.53
C SER A 122 -9.34 4.04 -5.81
N LEU A 123 -9.29 5.36 -5.70
CA LEU A 123 -9.45 6.25 -6.86
C LEU A 123 -8.29 6.10 -7.86
N ILE A 124 -7.06 6.17 -7.38
CA ILE A 124 -5.87 6.16 -8.24
C ILE A 124 -5.72 4.79 -8.93
N THR A 125 -5.89 3.69 -8.21
CA THR A 125 -5.72 2.35 -8.79
C THR A 125 -6.80 2.00 -9.83
N LEU A 126 -7.99 2.58 -9.73
CA LEU A 126 -9.05 2.43 -10.74
C LEU A 126 -8.82 3.30 -11.98
N ARG A 127 -8.18 4.46 -11.84
CA ARG A 127 -7.88 5.39 -12.94
C ARG A 127 -6.59 5.01 -13.67
N ARG A 128 -5.56 4.60 -12.93
CA ARG A 128 -4.20 4.32 -13.39
C ARG A 128 -3.89 2.81 -13.27
N THR A 129 -4.67 2.00 -13.96
CA THR A 129 -4.59 0.53 -13.90
C THR A 129 -3.24 -0.04 -14.38
N GLU A 130 -2.47 0.74 -15.12
CA GLU A 130 -1.13 0.41 -15.57
C GLU A 130 -0.05 0.56 -14.47
N ALA A 131 -0.34 1.30 -13.40
CA ALA A 131 0.67 1.69 -12.42
C ALA A 131 0.91 0.63 -11.33
N PHE A 132 -0.13 -0.07 -10.89
CA PHE A 132 -0.08 -0.95 -9.72
C PHE A 132 -0.69 -2.31 -9.99
N GLY A 133 -0.11 -3.37 -9.39
CA GLY A 133 -0.65 -4.73 -9.44
C GLY A 133 -1.31 -5.19 -8.13
N TYR A 134 -1.07 -4.51 -7.01
CA TYR A 134 -1.57 -4.83 -5.68
C TYR A 134 -2.19 -3.61 -5.03
N TYR A 135 -3.36 -3.77 -4.41
CA TYR A 135 -4.12 -2.68 -3.80
C TYR A 135 -4.45 -3.00 -2.34
N GLY A 136 -4.29 -2.03 -1.45
CA GLY A 136 -4.59 -2.16 -0.01
C GLY A 136 -5.46 -1.01 0.51
N LEU A 137 -6.66 -1.33 1.00
CA LEU A 137 -7.58 -0.37 1.61
C LEU A 137 -7.71 -0.68 3.10
N LEU A 138 -7.15 0.19 3.94
CA LEU A 138 -7.16 0.03 5.40
C LEU A 138 -8.12 1.05 6.01
N SER A 139 -9.31 0.61 6.40
CA SER A 139 -10.40 1.47 6.91
C SER A 139 -10.72 2.64 5.96
N GLY A 140 -10.59 2.46 4.66
CA GLY A 140 -10.69 3.55 3.69
C GLY A 140 -11.28 3.13 2.35
N GLY A 141 -12.55 2.79 2.34
CA GLY A 141 -13.25 2.45 1.10
C GLY A 141 -13.33 0.96 0.79
N SER A 142 -13.84 0.67 -0.38
CA SER A 142 -14.01 -0.68 -0.92
C SER A 142 -14.00 -0.62 -2.45
N TYR A 143 -13.94 -1.78 -3.09
CA TYR A 143 -14.17 -1.91 -4.52
C TYR A 143 -15.45 -2.68 -4.78
N THR A 144 -16.14 -2.34 -5.86
CA THR A 144 -17.18 -3.20 -6.45
C THR A 144 -16.57 -3.98 -7.62
N PRO A 145 -17.06 -5.18 -7.94
CA PRO A 145 -16.56 -5.93 -9.09
C PRO A 145 -16.58 -5.14 -10.40
N ASP A 146 -17.65 -4.39 -10.65
CA ASP A 146 -17.83 -3.58 -11.86
C ASP A 146 -16.83 -2.43 -12.01
N ALA A 147 -16.24 -1.97 -10.90
CA ALA A 147 -15.19 -0.97 -10.92
C ALA A 147 -13.86 -1.51 -11.46
N ILE A 148 -13.62 -2.82 -11.36
CA ILE A 148 -12.42 -3.50 -11.86
C ILE A 148 -12.67 -3.97 -13.28
N LYS A 149 -12.37 -3.11 -14.26
CA LYS A 149 -12.65 -3.36 -15.68
C LYS A 149 -12.00 -4.62 -16.25
N ASP A 150 -10.81 -4.97 -15.80
CA ASP A 150 -10.10 -6.18 -16.20
C ASP A 150 -9.44 -6.84 -14.98
N PRO A 151 -10.04 -7.93 -14.46
CA PRO A 151 -9.50 -8.68 -13.31
C PRO A 151 -8.06 -9.16 -13.50
N LYS A 152 -7.61 -9.39 -14.74
CA LYS A 152 -6.24 -9.83 -15.03
C LYS A 152 -5.19 -8.73 -14.78
N GLN A 153 -5.63 -7.48 -14.67
CA GLN A 153 -4.76 -6.35 -14.37
C GLN A 153 -4.45 -6.19 -12.87
N VAL A 154 -5.09 -6.98 -12.01
CA VAL A 154 -4.91 -6.93 -10.56
C VAL A 154 -4.43 -8.28 -10.06
N LYS A 155 -3.37 -8.30 -9.26
CA LYS A 155 -2.83 -9.51 -8.63
C LYS A 155 -3.51 -9.84 -7.32
N HIS A 156 -3.75 -8.82 -6.50
CA HIS A 156 -4.38 -8.99 -5.20
C HIS A 156 -4.95 -7.68 -4.67
N ILE A 157 -6.12 -7.76 -4.07
CA ILE A 157 -6.76 -6.68 -3.33
C ILE A 157 -6.84 -7.09 -1.85
N PHE A 158 -6.40 -6.20 -0.96
CA PHE A 158 -6.55 -6.37 0.48
C PHE A 158 -7.44 -5.27 1.03
N ILE A 159 -8.49 -5.62 1.77
CA ILE A 159 -9.41 -4.67 2.39
C ILE A 159 -9.54 -5.00 3.88
N SER A 160 -9.38 -4.01 4.74
CA SER A 160 -9.45 -4.22 6.19
C SER A 160 -10.16 -3.10 6.92
N CYS A 161 -10.61 -3.43 8.13
CA CYS A 161 -11.12 -2.46 9.11
C CYS A 161 -10.98 -2.98 10.55
N GLY A 162 -11.27 -2.14 11.52
CA GLY A 162 -11.47 -2.56 12.90
C GLY A 162 -12.84 -3.20 13.09
N SER A 163 -12.95 -4.14 14.03
CA SER A 163 -14.23 -4.81 14.30
C SER A 163 -15.31 -3.89 14.89
N LYS A 164 -14.94 -2.69 15.32
CA LYS A 164 -15.84 -1.64 15.79
C LYS A 164 -16.19 -0.62 14.70
N GLU A 165 -15.76 -0.84 13.47
CA GLU A 165 -16.11 -0.02 12.32
C GLU A 165 -17.27 -0.67 11.53
N ASN A 166 -17.07 -1.05 10.27
CA ASN A 166 -18.08 -1.70 9.44
C ASN A 166 -17.52 -2.99 8.81
N PRO A 167 -17.28 -4.04 9.61
CA PRO A 167 -16.68 -5.29 9.12
C PRO A 167 -17.54 -6.01 8.08
N GLU A 168 -18.86 -5.98 8.21
CA GLU A 168 -19.78 -6.64 7.26
C GLU A 168 -19.62 -6.09 5.84
N SER A 169 -19.44 -4.77 5.71
CA SER A 169 -19.19 -4.13 4.40
C SER A 169 -17.88 -4.58 3.77
N VAL A 170 -16.81 -4.71 4.58
CA VAL A 170 -15.50 -5.19 4.12
C VAL A 170 -15.58 -6.64 3.66
N GLU A 171 -16.18 -7.51 4.48
CA GLU A 171 -16.32 -8.94 4.16
C GLU A 171 -17.19 -9.15 2.93
N LYS A 172 -18.31 -8.40 2.82
CA LYS A 172 -19.18 -8.43 1.64
C LYS A 172 -18.44 -8.00 0.37
N SER A 173 -17.72 -6.87 0.42
CA SER A 173 -16.96 -6.38 -0.74
C SER A 173 -15.95 -7.43 -1.24
N VAL A 174 -15.22 -8.06 -0.33
CA VAL A 174 -14.25 -9.10 -0.67
C VAL A 174 -14.93 -10.36 -1.22
N ALA A 175 -16.08 -10.76 -0.66
CA ALA A 175 -16.84 -11.89 -1.18
C ALA A 175 -17.32 -11.64 -2.61
N ASP A 176 -17.87 -10.43 -2.88
CA ASP A 176 -18.33 -10.03 -4.20
C ASP A 176 -17.19 -10.00 -5.24
N LEU A 177 -16.02 -9.46 -4.85
CA LEU A 177 -14.82 -9.46 -5.70
C LEU A 177 -14.36 -10.88 -6.05
N ASN A 178 -14.27 -11.76 -5.07
CA ASN A 178 -13.87 -13.16 -5.28
C ASN A 178 -14.88 -13.91 -6.14
N ALA A 179 -16.17 -13.66 -5.98
CA ALA A 179 -17.23 -14.25 -6.83
C ALA A 179 -17.09 -13.81 -8.29
N ALA A 180 -16.55 -12.60 -8.54
CA ALA A 180 -16.25 -12.08 -9.87
C ALA A 180 -14.86 -12.51 -10.42
N GLY A 181 -14.14 -13.40 -9.71
CA GLY A 181 -12.82 -13.89 -10.13
C GLY A 181 -11.66 -12.92 -9.85
N ILE A 182 -11.88 -11.90 -9.02
CA ILE A 182 -10.85 -10.95 -8.58
C ILE A 182 -10.31 -11.41 -7.22
N LYS A 183 -9.02 -11.72 -7.17
CA LYS A 183 -8.39 -12.22 -5.94
C LYS A 183 -8.36 -11.14 -4.85
N ALA A 184 -9.13 -11.33 -3.80
CA ALA A 184 -9.23 -10.40 -2.69
C ALA A 184 -9.19 -11.11 -1.33
N THR A 185 -8.69 -10.42 -0.31
CA THR A 185 -8.66 -10.88 1.09
C THR A 185 -9.16 -9.78 2.02
N SER A 186 -10.01 -10.13 2.96
CA SER A 186 -10.45 -9.24 4.04
C SER A 186 -9.68 -9.51 5.33
N TYR A 187 -9.52 -8.47 6.15
CA TYR A 187 -9.05 -8.60 7.53
C TYR A 187 -9.86 -7.67 8.45
N VAL A 188 -10.40 -8.24 9.51
CA VAL A 188 -11.09 -7.49 10.56
C VAL A 188 -10.26 -7.53 11.83
N SER A 189 -9.71 -6.38 12.24
CA SER A 189 -8.87 -6.29 13.45
C SER A 189 -9.74 -6.37 14.70
N PRO A 190 -9.58 -7.41 15.55
CA PRO A 190 -10.50 -7.66 16.66
C PRO A 190 -10.29 -6.61 17.77
N GLY A 191 -11.43 -6.10 18.28
CA GLY A 191 -11.48 -5.18 19.43
C GLY A 191 -11.05 -3.75 19.15
N THR A 192 -10.77 -3.40 17.89
CA THR A 192 -10.25 -2.09 17.48
C THR A 192 -11.24 -1.30 16.63
N ALA A 193 -11.02 0.00 16.51
CA ALA A 193 -11.80 0.96 15.73
C ALA A 193 -10.93 1.62 14.65
N HIS A 194 -11.24 2.87 14.29
CA HIS A 194 -10.50 3.68 13.32
C HIS A 194 -9.22 4.26 13.93
N GLU A 195 -8.17 3.45 14.04
CA GLU A 195 -6.98 3.77 14.81
C GLU A 195 -5.72 3.02 14.32
N PHE A 196 -4.52 3.50 14.70
CA PHE A 196 -3.26 2.88 14.26
C PHE A 196 -3.07 1.43 14.71
N LEU A 197 -3.68 1.00 15.81
CA LEU A 197 -3.62 -0.41 16.19
C LEU A 197 -4.29 -1.30 15.13
N THR A 198 -5.41 -0.85 14.56
CA THR A 198 -6.07 -1.51 13.42
C THR A 198 -5.12 -1.59 12.23
N TRP A 199 -4.52 -0.46 11.85
CA TRP A 199 -3.72 -0.36 10.63
C TRP A 199 -2.36 -1.06 10.74
N ARG A 200 -1.73 -1.05 11.92
CA ARG A 200 -0.53 -1.86 12.19
C ARG A 200 -0.77 -3.35 12.00
N ARG A 201 -1.89 -3.85 12.54
CA ARG A 201 -2.27 -5.26 12.37
C ARG A 201 -2.62 -5.55 10.92
N ALA A 202 -3.35 -4.65 10.25
CA ALA A 202 -3.67 -4.79 8.83
C ALA A 202 -2.42 -4.82 7.95
N LEU A 203 -1.43 -3.97 8.19
CA LEU A 203 -0.15 -4.00 7.47
C LEU A 203 0.56 -5.35 7.64
N LYS A 204 0.58 -5.90 8.85
CA LYS A 204 1.17 -7.22 9.13
C LYS A 204 0.48 -8.33 8.33
N GLU A 205 -0.84 -8.31 8.24
CA GLU A 205 -1.62 -9.31 7.47
C GLU A 205 -1.50 -9.10 5.96
N MET A 206 -1.39 -7.85 5.50
CA MET A 206 -1.27 -7.52 4.09
C MET A 206 0.11 -7.85 3.51
N ALA A 207 1.18 -7.54 4.22
CA ALA A 207 2.55 -7.61 3.71
C ALA A 207 2.92 -9.00 3.13
N PRO A 208 2.55 -10.15 3.72
CA PRO A 208 2.82 -11.47 3.15
C PRO A 208 2.06 -11.77 1.86
N LEU A 209 1.04 -10.99 1.51
CA LEU A 209 0.24 -11.17 0.30
C LEU A 209 0.80 -10.42 -0.90
N LEU A 210 1.70 -9.46 -0.67
CA LEU A 210 2.29 -8.61 -1.70
C LEU A 210 3.42 -9.34 -2.46
N PHE A 211 3.50 -9.08 -3.76
CA PHE A 211 4.62 -9.45 -4.64
C PHE A 211 4.89 -10.96 -4.75
N LYS A 212 3.81 -11.76 -4.68
CA LYS A 212 3.84 -13.22 -4.91
C LYS A 212 3.57 -13.59 -6.35
#